data_9f7728b9d37fa945be2c227fc034ca9c
#
_entry.id   9f7728b9d37fa945be2c227fc034ca9c
#
_cell.length_a   1.000
_cell.length_b   1.000
_cell.length_c   1.000
_cell.angle_alpha   90.00
_cell.angle_beta   90.00
_cell.angle_gamma   90.00
#
_symmetry.space_group_name_H-M   'P 1'
#
loop_
_entity.id
_entity.type
_entity.pdbx_description
1 polymer ?
#
loop_
_entity_poly.entity_id
_entity_poly.type
_entity_poly.pdbx_seq_one_letter_code
_entity_poly.pdbx_strand_id
1 'polypeptide(L)'
;MSRQLILLLGGARSGKSTYAEKLAGHFGDRVLYVATAQAGDEEMPARIAAHRQTRRTIWRTIEAPIGVGEAVHAALASGAVDAVLLDCLTLLVSNVILHGVGEEDLDRVDGVAAQLQVEVELNGLLDVFRAADVPWIVVSNEVGFGLVPPYRLGRVYRDLLGWANQRMAAEANQVYLMIAGLPLNIKNTNVPTVGSLD
;
A
#
# COMPACT_ATOMS: atom_id res chain seq x y z
N MET A 1 8.62 -7.44 19.24
CA MET A 1 7.89 -6.16 19.01
C MET A 1 6.44 -6.52 18.77
N SER A 2 5.48 -5.74 19.25
CA SER A 2 4.06 -6.07 19.06
C SER A 2 3.61 -5.73 17.64
N ARG A 3 2.70 -6.52 17.10
CA ARG A 3 1.99 -6.26 15.84
C ARG A 3 1.40 -4.85 15.84
N GLN A 4 1.69 -4.08 14.81
CA GLN A 4 1.08 -2.79 14.54
C GLN A 4 1.06 -2.51 13.04
N LEU A 5 0.04 -1.83 12.58
CA LEU A 5 -0.10 -1.36 11.21
C LEU A 5 0.01 0.16 11.17
N ILE A 6 0.91 0.67 10.35
CA ILE A 6 1.12 2.09 10.11
C ILE A 6 0.82 2.36 8.64
N LEU A 7 -0.17 3.20 8.38
CA LEU A 7 -0.55 3.60 7.02
C LEU A 7 0.01 5.00 6.73
N LEU A 8 0.73 5.12 5.62
CA LEU A 8 1.26 6.40 5.11
C LEU A 8 0.50 6.80 3.85
N LEU A 9 -0.30 7.84 3.94
CA LEU A 9 -1.07 8.44 2.85
C LEU A 9 -0.40 9.72 2.34
N GLY A 10 -0.74 10.16 1.14
CA GLY A 10 -0.35 11.47 0.61
C GLY A 10 -0.21 11.49 -0.91
N GLY A 11 -0.07 12.67 -1.48
CA GLY A 11 0.09 12.88 -2.92
C GLY A 11 1.40 12.33 -3.49
N ALA A 12 1.52 12.32 -4.81
CA ALA A 12 2.79 12.01 -5.48
C ALA A 12 3.92 12.92 -4.97
N ARG A 13 5.13 12.35 -4.80
CA ARG A 13 6.34 13.06 -4.34
C ARG A 13 6.20 13.76 -2.97
N SER A 14 5.25 13.35 -2.12
CA SER A 14 5.07 13.89 -0.76
C SER A 14 6.11 13.39 0.26
N GLY A 15 7.02 12.48 -0.10
CA GLY A 15 8.04 11.94 0.78
C GLY A 15 7.66 10.63 1.49
N LYS A 16 6.51 10.00 1.13
CA LYS A 16 6.00 8.78 1.76
C LYS A 16 7.01 7.64 1.82
N SER A 17 7.55 7.22 0.65
CA SER A 17 8.46 6.07 0.58
C SER A 17 9.74 6.32 1.38
N THR A 18 10.32 7.52 1.30
CA THR A 18 11.49 7.89 2.09
C THR A 18 11.21 7.85 3.60
N TYR A 19 10.04 8.32 4.02
CA TYR A 19 9.64 8.27 5.43
C TYR A 19 9.36 6.83 5.87
N ALA A 20 8.70 6.03 5.02
CA ALA A 20 8.41 4.62 5.25
C ALA A 20 9.69 3.79 5.45
N GLU A 21 10.70 4.01 4.62
CA GLU A 21 12.01 3.35 4.73
C GLU A 21 12.72 3.70 6.04
N LYS A 22 12.71 4.97 6.45
CA LYS A 22 13.27 5.40 7.74
C LYS A 22 12.53 4.75 8.91
N LEU A 23 11.21 4.70 8.83
CA LEU A 23 10.36 4.11 9.87
C LEU A 23 10.55 2.60 9.96
N ALA A 24 10.63 1.89 8.82
CA ALA A 24 10.90 0.47 8.79
C ALA A 24 12.26 0.12 9.42
N GLY A 25 13.31 0.90 9.08
CA GLY A 25 14.64 0.74 9.67
C GLY A 25 14.72 1.04 11.16
N HIS A 26 13.72 1.73 11.73
CA HIS A 26 13.64 1.94 13.19
C HIS A 26 13.19 0.67 13.93
N PHE A 27 12.43 -0.21 13.28
CA PHE A 27 11.98 -1.49 13.85
C PHE A 27 13.05 -2.58 13.80
N GLY A 28 14.06 -2.45 12.95
CA GLY A 28 15.17 -3.40 12.86
C GLY A 28 15.82 -3.41 11.49
N ASP A 29 16.81 -4.28 11.36
CA ASP A 29 17.61 -4.36 10.12
C ASP A 29 17.05 -5.38 9.11
N ARG A 30 16.23 -6.35 9.54
CA ARG A 30 15.66 -7.40 8.69
C ARG A 30 14.28 -6.99 8.16
N VAL A 31 14.25 -6.00 7.31
CA VAL A 31 12.99 -5.54 6.70
C VAL A 31 12.65 -6.39 5.48
N LEU A 32 11.40 -6.86 5.43
CA LEU A 32 10.80 -7.42 4.23
C LEU A 32 10.16 -6.28 3.42
N TYR A 33 10.81 -5.89 2.34
CA TYR A 33 10.27 -4.90 1.41
C TYR A 33 9.43 -5.61 0.34
N VAL A 34 8.17 -5.21 0.23
CA VAL A 34 7.20 -5.76 -0.72
C VAL A 34 6.94 -4.72 -1.79
N ALA A 35 7.48 -4.96 -2.98
CA ALA A 35 7.30 -4.11 -4.15
C ALA A 35 6.09 -4.59 -4.95
N THR A 36 5.13 -3.70 -5.17
CA THR A 36 3.94 -3.97 -6.01
C THR A 36 4.08 -3.42 -7.43
N ALA A 37 5.19 -2.71 -7.72
CA ALA A 37 5.50 -2.22 -9.05
C ALA A 37 5.79 -3.37 -10.02
N GLN A 38 5.27 -3.27 -11.25
CA GLN A 38 5.62 -4.17 -12.36
C GLN A 38 6.75 -3.57 -13.19
N ALA A 39 7.64 -4.40 -13.73
CA ALA A 39 8.79 -3.98 -14.51
C ALA A 39 8.44 -3.44 -15.92
N GLY A 40 7.15 -3.41 -16.30
CA GLY A 40 6.69 -3.05 -17.63
C GLY A 40 6.53 -1.55 -17.94
N ASP A 41 6.70 -0.67 -16.95
CA ASP A 41 6.55 0.77 -17.15
C ASP A 41 7.92 1.40 -17.43
N GLU A 42 8.11 2.09 -18.58
CA GLU A 42 9.42 2.62 -19.00
C GLU A 42 10.07 3.59 -17.98
N GLU A 43 9.28 4.29 -17.17
CA GLU A 43 9.76 5.13 -16.07
C GLU A 43 10.05 4.35 -14.77
N MET A 44 9.50 3.16 -14.62
CA MET A 44 9.55 2.38 -13.39
C MET A 44 10.93 1.74 -13.11
N PRO A 45 11.69 1.21 -14.11
CA PRO A 45 13.03 0.65 -13.86
C PRO A 45 13.99 1.67 -13.24
N ALA A 46 13.95 2.92 -13.69
CA ALA A 46 14.79 3.99 -13.13
C ALA A 46 14.38 4.33 -11.68
N ARG A 47 13.07 4.34 -11.38
CA ARG A 47 12.55 4.54 -10.00
C ARG A 47 12.88 3.36 -9.09
N ILE A 48 12.68 2.13 -9.56
CA ILE A 48 13.05 0.91 -8.82
C ILE A 48 14.56 0.88 -8.56
N ALA A 49 15.39 1.22 -9.56
CA ALA A 49 16.84 1.26 -9.41
C ALA A 49 17.28 2.35 -8.42
N ALA A 50 16.70 3.56 -8.49
CA ALA A 50 16.98 4.63 -7.52
C ALA A 50 16.59 4.23 -6.09
N HIS A 51 15.42 3.60 -5.91
CA HIS A 51 14.98 3.08 -4.62
C HIS A 51 15.84 1.90 -4.13
N ARG A 52 16.33 1.03 -5.03
CA ARG A 52 17.27 -0.06 -4.66
C ARG A 52 18.61 0.47 -4.20
N GLN A 53 19.12 1.58 -4.77
CA GLN A 53 20.40 2.17 -4.39
C GLN A 53 20.37 2.86 -3.01
N THR A 54 19.22 3.33 -2.57
CA THR A 54 19.05 3.99 -1.26
C THR A 54 18.71 3.00 -0.13
N ARG A 55 18.30 1.76 -0.47
CA ARG A 55 17.97 0.73 0.52
C ARG A 55 19.21 0.13 1.14
N ARG A 56 19.11 -0.21 2.42
CA ARG A 56 20.15 -1.00 3.07
C ARG A 56 20.26 -2.37 2.38
N THR A 57 21.46 -2.81 2.06
CA THR A 57 21.74 -4.07 1.33
C THR A 57 21.26 -5.34 2.05
N ILE A 58 20.91 -5.22 3.33
CA ILE A 58 20.42 -6.32 4.18
C ILE A 58 18.89 -6.52 4.13
N TRP A 59 18.14 -5.62 3.46
CA TRP A 59 16.71 -5.77 3.31
C TRP A 59 16.38 -6.82 2.26
N ARG A 60 15.45 -7.72 2.61
CA ARG A 60 14.92 -8.70 1.67
C ARG A 60 13.79 -8.07 0.86
N THR A 61 13.89 -8.10 -0.46
CA THR A 61 12.86 -7.59 -1.36
C THR A 61 12.13 -8.75 -2.02
N ILE A 62 10.80 -8.70 -2.04
CA ILE A 62 9.95 -9.52 -2.90
C ILE A 62 9.16 -8.63 -3.84
N GLU A 63 8.95 -9.09 -5.06
CA GLU A 63 8.11 -8.44 -6.06
C GLU A 63 6.79 -9.20 -6.12
N ALA A 64 5.71 -8.54 -5.75
CA ALA A 64 4.37 -9.12 -5.70
C ALA A 64 3.36 -8.09 -6.21
N PRO A 65 3.17 -8.00 -7.54
CA PRO A 65 2.22 -7.06 -8.12
C PRO A 65 0.76 -7.38 -7.78
N ILE A 66 0.45 -8.66 -7.56
CA ILE A 66 -0.83 -9.21 -7.07
C ILE A 66 -0.52 -10.42 -6.17
N GLY A 67 -1.51 -10.93 -5.42
CA GLY A 67 -1.32 -12.06 -4.51
C GLY A 67 -0.37 -11.72 -3.35
N VAL A 68 -0.36 -10.47 -2.90
CA VAL A 68 0.61 -9.96 -1.92
C VAL A 68 0.51 -10.71 -0.60
N GLY A 69 -0.70 -11.06 -0.15
CA GLY A 69 -0.89 -11.82 1.09
C GLY A 69 -0.12 -13.15 1.07
N GLU A 70 -0.30 -13.95 0.02
CA GLU A 70 0.36 -15.23 -0.15
C GLU A 70 1.89 -15.08 -0.23
N ALA A 71 2.37 -14.14 -1.03
CA ALA A 71 3.80 -13.86 -1.20
C ALA A 71 4.47 -13.46 0.13
N VAL A 72 3.83 -12.59 0.92
CA VAL A 72 4.32 -12.18 2.23
C VAL A 72 4.28 -13.34 3.21
N HIS A 73 3.21 -14.14 3.24
CA HIS A 73 3.11 -15.32 4.10
C HIS A 73 4.28 -16.29 3.85
N ALA A 74 4.56 -16.64 2.60
CA ALA A 74 5.68 -17.49 2.23
C ALA A 74 7.03 -16.88 2.62
N ALA A 75 7.18 -15.56 2.43
CA ALA A 75 8.39 -14.85 2.80
C ALA A 75 8.62 -14.84 4.33
N LEU A 76 7.58 -14.62 5.14
CA LEU A 76 7.68 -14.67 6.60
C LEU A 76 8.06 -16.06 7.11
N ALA A 77 7.54 -17.12 6.48
CA ALA A 77 7.89 -18.50 6.82
C ALA A 77 9.36 -18.87 6.50
N SER A 78 10.01 -18.15 5.59
CA SER A 78 11.37 -18.46 5.13
C SER A 78 12.49 -17.80 5.96
N GLY A 79 12.19 -16.99 6.96
CA GLY A 79 13.21 -16.39 7.83
C GLY A 79 12.69 -15.23 8.68
N ALA A 80 13.48 -14.86 9.67
CA ALA A 80 13.13 -13.81 10.62
C ALA A 80 13.02 -12.44 9.94
N VAL A 81 11.97 -11.70 10.28
CA VAL A 81 11.64 -10.36 9.79
C VAL A 81 11.35 -9.45 10.98
N ASP A 82 11.92 -8.26 10.99
CA ASP A 82 11.70 -7.25 12.03
C ASP A 82 10.55 -6.30 11.68
N ALA A 83 10.32 -6.07 10.38
CA ALA A 83 9.19 -5.28 9.87
C ALA A 83 8.85 -5.65 8.42
N VAL A 84 7.60 -5.43 8.03
CA VAL A 84 7.13 -5.50 6.62
C VAL A 84 6.86 -4.10 6.12
N LEU A 85 7.39 -3.76 4.94
CA LEU A 85 7.12 -2.50 4.24
C LEU A 85 6.51 -2.79 2.86
N LEU A 86 5.23 -2.46 2.70
CA LEU A 86 4.50 -2.54 1.43
C LEU A 86 4.55 -1.20 0.69
N ASP A 87 5.21 -1.16 -0.46
CA ASP A 87 5.27 0.03 -1.33
C ASP A 87 4.91 -0.34 -2.78
N CYS A 88 3.61 -0.15 -3.21
CA CYS A 88 2.55 0.51 -2.46
C CYS A 88 1.17 -0.11 -2.71
N LEU A 89 0.23 0.15 -1.82
CA LEU A 89 -1.17 -0.24 -1.99
C LEU A 89 -1.79 0.35 -3.27
N THR A 90 -1.36 1.54 -3.67
CA THR A 90 -1.77 2.25 -4.88
C THR A 90 -1.60 1.41 -6.14
N LEU A 91 -0.39 0.86 -6.34
CA LEU A 91 -0.08 0.01 -7.48
C LEU A 91 -0.74 -1.36 -7.34
N LEU A 92 -0.84 -1.91 -6.14
CA LEU A 92 -1.57 -3.16 -5.91
C LEU A 92 -3.01 -3.05 -6.41
N VAL A 93 -3.75 -2.02 -6.00
CA VAL A 93 -5.14 -1.79 -6.46
C VAL A 93 -5.19 -1.62 -7.97
N SER A 94 -4.26 -0.87 -8.57
CA SER A 94 -4.17 -0.72 -10.02
C SER A 94 -3.94 -2.05 -10.72
N ASN A 95 -3.00 -2.85 -10.25
CA ASN A 95 -2.64 -4.14 -10.85
C ASN A 95 -3.82 -5.13 -10.78
N VAL A 96 -4.53 -5.18 -9.66
CA VAL A 96 -5.70 -6.06 -9.48
C VAL A 96 -6.80 -5.67 -10.47
N ILE A 97 -7.10 -4.37 -10.62
CA ILE A 97 -8.11 -3.89 -11.57
C ILE A 97 -7.69 -4.25 -13.01
N LEU A 98 -6.43 -3.98 -13.39
CA LEU A 98 -5.94 -4.22 -14.74
C LEU A 98 -5.81 -5.71 -15.06
N HIS A 99 -5.51 -6.55 -14.07
CA HIS A 99 -5.46 -8.01 -14.27
C HIS A 99 -6.83 -8.60 -14.62
N GLY A 100 -7.91 -8.01 -14.10
CA GLY A 100 -9.28 -8.42 -14.40
C GLY A 100 -9.85 -7.85 -15.71
N VAL A 101 -9.14 -6.91 -16.34
CA VAL A 101 -9.58 -6.22 -17.56
C VAL A 101 -8.50 -6.42 -18.63
N GLY A 102 -8.86 -6.99 -19.79
CA GLY A 102 -7.95 -7.06 -20.93
C GLY A 102 -7.56 -5.66 -21.41
N GLU A 103 -6.35 -5.50 -21.96
CA GLU A 103 -5.82 -4.20 -22.41
C GLU A 103 -6.72 -3.49 -23.44
N GLU A 104 -7.57 -4.23 -24.15
CA GLU A 104 -8.46 -3.72 -25.20
C GLU A 104 -9.76 -3.09 -24.68
N ASP A 105 -10.08 -3.18 -23.38
CA ASP A 105 -11.41 -2.85 -22.84
C ASP A 105 -11.42 -1.90 -21.64
N LEU A 106 -10.39 -1.04 -21.52
CA LEU A 106 -10.21 -0.11 -20.39
C LEU A 106 -11.41 0.83 -20.15
N ASP A 107 -12.22 1.10 -21.18
CA ASP A 107 -13.44 1.92 -21.05
C ASP A 107 -14.66 1.11 -20.56
N ARG A 108 -14.59 -0.22 -20.53
CA ARG A 108 -15.69 -1.13 -20.14
C ARG A 108 -15.47 -1.81 -18.79
N VAL A 109 -14.60 -1.25 -17.95
CA VAL A 109 -14.33 -1.81 -16.62
C VAL A 109 -15.65 -2.04 -15.87
N ASP A 110 -15.88 -3.29 -15.45
CA ASP A 110 -16.94 -3.62 -14.50
C ASP A 110 -16.50 -3.26 -13.10
N GLY A 111 -17.02 -2.15 -12.57
CA GLY A 111 -16.65 -1.65 -11.24
C GLY A 111 -17.03 -2.62 -10.11
N VAL A 112 -18.07 -3.43 -10.27
CA VAL A 112 -18.49 -4.42 -9.24
C VAL A 112 -17.51 -5.59 -9.23
N ALA A 113 -17.18 -6.13 -10.40
CA ALA A 113 -16.18 -7.19 -10.49
C ALA A 113 -14.81 -6.75 -9.99
N ALA A 114 -14.37 -5.54 -10.37
CA ALA A 114 -13.13 -4.95 -9.89
C ALA A 114 -13.12 -4.77 -8.37
N GLN A 115 -14.22 -4.31 -7.78
CA GLN A 115 -14.36 -4.18 -6.33
C GLN A 115 -14.20 -5.52 -5.62
N LEU A 116 -14.86 -6.57 -6.09
CA LEU A 116 -14.75 -7.91 -5.50
C LEU A 116 -13.31 -8.43 -5.55
N GLN A 117 -12.59 -8.22 -6.65
CA GLN A 117 -11.20 -8.63 -6.79
C GLN A 117 -10.28 -7.87 -5.82
N VAL A 118 -10.45 -6.54 -5.71
CA VAL A 118 -9.69 -5.72 -4.77
C VAL A 118 -10.01 -6.11 -3.32
N GLU A 119 -11.27 -6.45 -3.02
CA GLU A 119 -11.67 -6.91 -1.68
C GLU A 119 -11.01 -8.24 -1.32
N VAL A 120 -10.96 -9.20 -2.23
CA VAL A 120 -10.28 -10.49 -2.01
C VAL A 120 -8.79 -10.28 -1.74
N GLU A 121 -8.12 -9.46 -2.55
CA GLU A 121 -6.71 -9.14 -2.38
C GLU A 121 -6.42 -8.48 -1.03
N LEU A 122 -7.21 -7.46 -0.64
CA LEU A 122 -7.06 -6.78 0.64
C LEU A 122 -7.34 -7.69 1.84
N ASN A 123 -8.35 -8.54 1.76
CA ASN A 123 -8.64 -9.48 2.84
C ASN A 123 -7.49 -10.46 3.03
N GLY A 124 -6.93 -11.03 1.94
CA GLY A 124 -5.76 -11.90 2.01
C GLY A 124 -4.54 -11.19 2.64
N LEU A 125 -4.30 -9.93 2.28
CA LEU A 125 -3.24 -9.13 2.87
C LEU A 125 -3.45 -8.88 4.37
N LEU A 126 -4.66 -8.50 4.77
CA LEU A 126 -5.01 -8.22 6.17
C LEU A 126 -4.99 -9.48 7.03
N ASP A 127 -5.36 -10.64 6.48
CA ASP A 127 -5.31 -11.91 7.22
C ASP A 127 -3.86 -12.29 7.55
N VAL A 128 -2.92 -12.09 6.62
CA VAL A 128 -1.49 -12.29 6.90
C VAL A 128 -0.97 -11.28 7.92
N PHE A 129 -1.38 -10.01 7.83
CA PHE A 129 -1.04 -9.00 8.84
C PHE A 129 -1.54 -9.43 10.24
N ARG A 130 -2.77 -9.91 10.34
CA ARG A 130 -3.36 -10.33 11.63
C ARG A 130 -2.67 -11.56 12.20
N ALA A 131 -2.17 -12.46 11.35
CA ALA A 131 -1.45 -13.66 11.75
C ALA A 131 0.02 -13.42 12.12
N ALA A 132 0.63 -12.35 11.60
CA ALA A 132 2.05 -12.04 11.81
C ALA A 132 2.25 -11.17 13.06
N ASP A 133 3.26 -11.50 13.88
CA ASP A 133 3.64 -10.71 15.07
C ASP A 133 4.82 -9.76 14.77
N VAL A 134 4.70 -9.02 13.68
CA VAL A 134 5.68 -8.01 13.26
C VAL A 134 4.97 -6.72 12.86
N PRO A 135 5.63 -5.55 13.02
CA PRO A 135 5.08 -4.27 12.54
C PRO A 135 5.02 -4.22 11.02
N TRP A 136 3.97 -3.59 10.50
CA TRP A 136 3.75 -3.34 9.08
C TRP A 136 3.65 -1.85 8.79
N ILE A 137 4.33 -1.42 7.74
CA ILE A 137 4.22 -0.09 7.16
C ILE A 137 3.63 -0.25 5.75
N VAL A 138 2.55 0.46 5.47
CA VAL A 138 1.89 0.43 4.16
C VAL A 138 1.89 1.83 3.58
N VAL A 139 2.43 1.96 2.38
CA VAL A 139 2.43 3.21 1.61
C VAL A 139 1.26 3.22 0.65
N SER A 140 0.50 4.31 0.61
CA SER A 140 -0.56 4.52 -0.37
C SER A 140 -0.65 5.98 -0.82
N ASN A 141 -1.17 6.20 -2.03
CA ASN A 141 -1.48 7.55 -2.49
C ASN A 141 -2.89 7.96 -2.07
N GLU A 142 -3.04 9.26 -1.83
CA GLU A 142 -4.35 9.90 -1.78
C GLU A 142 -4.61 10.57 -3.14
N VAL A 143 -5.57 10.05 -3.89
CA VAL A 143 -5.93 10.53 -5.24
C VAL A 143 -7.29 11.23 -5.31
N GLY A 144 -8.06 11.19 -4.20
CA GLY A 144 -9.40 11.75 -4.10
C GLY A 144 -9.46 13.28 -4.13
N PHE A 145 -8.35 13.95 -3.82
CA PHE A 145 -8.27 15.43 -3.82
C PHE A 145 -8.08 16.04 -5.21
N GLY A 146 -7.87 15.22 -6.24
CA GLY A 146 -7.70 15.67 -7.61
C GLY A 146 -9.01 15.86 -8.37
N LEU A 147 -8.89 16.27 -9.65
CA LEU A 147 -10.03 16.36 -10.56
C LEU A 147 -10.64 14.98 -10.80
N VAL A 148 -11.96 14.95 -11.05
CA VAL A 148 -12.66 13.72 -11.43
C VAL A 148 -12.15 13.25 -12.80
N PRO A 149 -11.60 12.02 -12.92
CA PRO A 149 -11.11 11.53 -14.21
C PRO A 149 -12.23 11.47 -15.26
N PRO A 150 -11.95 11.91 -16.51
CA PRO A 150 -12.96 11.90 -17.58
C PRO A 150 -13.33 10.48 -18.04
N TYR A 151 -12.41 9.51 -17.92
CA TYR A 151 -12.58 8.12 -18.35
C TYR A 151 -13.01 7.20 -17.19
N ARG A 152 -13.72 6.12 -17.54
CA ARG A 152 -14.36 5.22 -16.56
C ARG A 152 -13.34 4.52 -15.65
N LEU A 153 -12.27 3.95 -16.22
CA LEU A 153 -11.22 3.27 -15.45
C LEU A 153 -10.65 4.16 -14.35
N GLY A 154 -10.34 5.42 -14.67
CA GLY A 154 -9.79 6.35 -13.69
C GLY A 154 -10.74 6.64 -12.53
N ARG A 155 -12.07 6.71 -12.78
CA ARG A 155 -13.07 6.88 -11.72
C ARG A 155 -13.18 5.63 -10.85
N VAL A 156 -13.25 4.44 -11.47
CA VAL A 156 -13.27 3.15 -10.73
C VAL A 156 -12.03 3.00 -9.87
N TYR A 157 -10.85 3.23 -10.45
CA TYR A 157 -9.58 3.19 -9.71
C TYR A 157 -9.57 4.16 -8.53
N ARG A 158 -9.93 5.43 -8.75
CA ARG A 158 -9.97 6.44 -7.67
C ARG A 158 -10.87 6.02 -6.52
N ASP A 159 -12.08 5.54 -6.86
CA ASP A 159 -13.09 5.17 -5.87
C ASP A 159 -12.66 3.89 -5.11
N LEU A 160 -12.09 2.89 -5.80
CA LEU A 160 -11.59 1.66 -5.18
C LEU A 160 -10.33 1.90 -4.34
N LEU A 161 -9.42 2.77 -4.78
CA LEU A 161 -8.26 3.13 -3.94
C LEU A 161 -8.69 3.88 -2.68
N GLY A 162 -9.67 4.79 -2.78
CA GLY A 162 -10.23 5.47 -1.62
C GLY A 162 -10.87 4.49 -0.64
N TRP A 163 -11.63 3.52 -1.14
CA TRP A 163 -12.20 2.44 -0.33
C TRP A 163 -11.11 1.56 0.32
N ALA A 164 -10.08 1.18 -0.44
CA ALA A 164 -8.95 0.41 0.07
C ALA A 164 -8.19 1.16 1.17
N ASN A 165 -7.97 2.46 0.99
CA ASN A 165 -7.37 3.32 2.00
C ASN A 165 -8.19 3.36 3.30
N GLN A 166 -9.53 3.46 3.20
CA GLN A 166 -10.41 3.42 4.37
C GLN A 166 -10.33 2.08 5.11
N ARG A 167 -10.33 0.95 4.38
CA ARG A 167 -10.19 -0.39 4.96
C ARG A 167 -8.87 -0.55 5.69
N MET A 168 -7.75 -0.12 5.08
CA MET A 168 -6.43 -0.16 5.71
C MET A 168 -6.35 0.78 6.92
N ALA A 169 -6.92 1.99 6.83
CA ALA A 169 -6.96 2.95 7.93
C ALA A 169 -7.77 2.44 9.13
N ALA A 170 -8.86 1.70 8.91
CA ALA A 170 -9.64 1.08 9.99
C ALA A 170 -8.80 0.11 10.82
N GLU A 171 -7.99 -0.74 10.18
CA GLU A 171 -7.09 -1.71 10.83
C GLU A 171 -5.81 -1.08 11.39
N ALA A 172 -5.39 0.07 10.85
CA ALA A 172 -4.13 0.70 11.23
C ALA A 172 -4.16 1.26 12.66
N ASN A 173 -3.06 1.07 13.38
CA ASN A 173 -2.84 1.70 14.69
C ASN A 173 -2.49 3.19 14.55
N GLN A 174 -1.83 3.56 13.44
CA GLN A 174 -1.44 4.93 13.13
C GLN A 174 -1.68 5.21 11.64
N VAL A 175 -2.17 6.40 11.34
CA VAL A 175 -2.36 6.87 9.96
C VAL A 175 -1.71 8.24 9.83
N TYR A 176 -0.76 8.36 8.92
CA TYR A 176 -0.08 9.61 8.62
C TYR A 176 -0.45 10.13 7.23
N LEU A 177 -0.79 11.40 7.15
CA LEU A 177 -0.86 12.14 5.89
C LEU A 177 0.47 12.86 5.66
N MET A 178 1.15 12.51 4.57
CA MET A 178 2.44 13.10 4.19
C MET A 178 2.22 14.32 3.30
N ILE A 179 2.70 15.47 3.76
CA ILE A 179 2.65 16.74 3.02
C ILE A 179 4.04 17.34 3.03
N ALA A 180 4.64 17.59 1.86
CA ALA A 180 5.94 18.24 1.73
C ALA A 180 7.06 17.59 2.59
N GLY A 181 7.05 16.27 2.72
CA GLY A 181 8.01 15.51 3.52
C GLY A 181 7.69 15.42 5.02
N LEU A 182 6.62 16.09 5.47
CA LEU A 182 6.22 16.13 6.87
C LEU A 182 5.08 15.14 7.16
N PRO A 183 5.18 14.28 8.19
CA PRO A 183 4.12 13.37 8.61
C PRO A 183 3.12 14.08 9.54
N LEU A 184 1.85 14.11 9.18
CA LEU A 184 0.75 14.52 10.03
C LEU A 184 -0.02 13.26 10.48
N ASN A 185 0.00 12.94 11.77
CA ASN A 185 -0.80 11.84 12.29
C ASN A 185 -2.27 12.25 12.34
N ILE A 186 -3.12 11.60 11.53
CA ILE A 186 -4.54 11.94 11.40
C ILE A 186 -5.46 10.99 12.20
N LYS A 187 -4.97 9.84 12.65
CA LYS A 187 -5.79 8.92 13.46
C LYS A 187 -5.83 9.29 14.95
N ASN A 188 -4.82 10.00 15.44
CA ASN A 188 -4.73 10.48 16.83
C ASN A 188 -5.12 11.94 17.00
N THR A 189 -5.77 12.54 16.00
CA THR A 189 -6.40 13.86 16.17
C THR A 189 -7.63 13.70 17.04
N ASN A 190 -7.86 14.63 17.98
CA ASN A 190 -9.04 14.65 18.86
C ASN A 190 -10.36 14.98 18.10
N VAL A 191 -10.43 14.62 16.83
CA VAL A 191 -11.66 14.74 16.05
C VAL A 191 -12.53 13.53 16.33
N PRO A 192 -13.75 13.67 16.84
CA PRO A 192 -14.65 12.55 17.04
C PRO A 192 -14.85 11.78 15.73
N THR A 193 -14.65 10.47 15.75
CA THR A 193 -15.07 9.61 14.65
C THR A 193 -16.56 9.30 14.80
N VAL A 194 -17.25 8.99 13.70
CA VAL A 194 -18.71 8.71 13.71
C VAL A 194 -19.08 7.65 14.75
N GLY A 195 -18.22 6.69 15.05
CA GLY A 195 -18.42 5.68 16.09
C GLY A 195 -18.18 6.14 17.53
N SER A 196 -17.78 7.41 17.75
CA SER A 196 -17.62 8.02 19.08
C SER A 196 -18.68 9.08 19.37
N LEU A 197 -19.71 9.17 18.50
CA LEU A 197 -20.82 10.12 18.63
C LEU A 197 -22.11 9.44 19.19
N ASP A 198 -22.04 8.14 19.57
CA ASP A 198 -23.10 7.39 20.21
C ASP A 198 -23.06 7.51 21.73
#